data_11d578ea2f0655f41ea89a92fa4a94ea
#
_entry.id   11d578ea2f0655f41ea89a92fa4a94ea
#
_cell.length_a   1.000
_cell.length_b   1.000
_cell.length_c   1.000
_cell.angle_alpha   90.00
_cell.angle_beta   90.00
_cell.angle_gamma   90.00
#
_symmetry.space_group_name_H-M   'P 1'
#
loop_
_entity.id
_entity.type
_entity.pdbx_description
1 polymer ?
#
loop_
_entity_poly.entity_id
_entity_poly.type
_entity_poly.pdbx_seq_one_letter_code
_entity_poly.pdbx_strand_id
1 'polypeptide(L)'
;MVIKVLIVDDSALMRGMLTEVINSAPDLEVVGAAPDPIVAREMIKTHNPDVLTLDIEMPKMDGLDFLARLMRLRPMPVVMISSLTKRGSEATLQ
;
A
#
# COMPACT_ATOMS: atom_id res chain seq x y z
N MET A 1 -6.53 -4.84 20.47
CA MET A 1 -6.92 -3.92 19.40
C MET A 1 -6.21 -4.30 18.12
N VAL A 2 -6.94 -4.44 17.03
CA VAL A 2 -6.36 -4.82 15.75
C VAL A 2 -6.31 -3.61 14.84
N ILE A 3 -5.15 -3.37 14.24
CA ILE A 3 -4.96 -2.27 13.29
C ILE A 3 -5.24 -2.81 11.89
N LYS A 4 -6.15 -2.16 11.19
CA LYS A 4 -6.56 -2.56 9.84
C LYS A 4 -5.66 -1.91 8.81
N VAL A 5 -5.03 -2.74 7.97
CA VAL A 5 -4.07 -2.30 6.97
C VAL A 5 -4.62 -2.52 5.57
N LEU A 6 -4.53 -1.51 4.73
CA LEU A 6 -4.82 -1.64 3.30
C LEU A 6 -3.51 -1.53 2.53
N ILE A 7 -3.28 -2.48 1.64
CA ILE A 7 -2.08 -2.50 0.80
C ILE A 7 -2.41 -1.96 -0.58
N VAL A 8 -1.60 -1.04 -1.09
CA VAL A 8 -1.74 -0.52 -2.45
C VAL A 8 -0.42 -0.74 -3.18
N ASP A 9 -0.42 -1.66 -4.13
CA ASP A 9 0.78 -2.04 -4.87
C ASP A 9 0.35 -2.67 -6.20
N ASP A 10 0.99 -2.28 -7.31
CA ASP A 10 0.64 -2.82 -8.62
C ASP A 10 1.16 -4.24 -8.85
N SER A 11 2.06 -4.72 -8.01
CA SER A 11 2.63 -6.06 -8.12
C SER A 11 1.82 -7.07 -7.32
N ALA A 12 1.27 -8.07 -8.01
CA ALA A 12 0.54 -9.14 -7.33
C ALA A 12 1.43 -9.90 -6.36
N LEU A 13 2.70 -10.11 -6.72
CA LEU A 13 3.65 -10.77 -5.86
C LEU A 13 3.87 -9.99 -4.57
N MET A 14 4.08 -8.68 -4.69
CA MET A 14 4.28 -7.83 -3.52
C MET A 14 3.04 -7.77 -2.64
N ARG A 15 1.85 -7.70 -3.25
CA ARG A 15 0.61 -7.71 -2.47
C ARG A 15 0.50 -8.99 -1.65
N GLY A 16 0.82 -10.12 -2.26
CA GLY A 16 0.79 -11.40 -1.55
C GLY A 16 1.80 -11.48 -0.42
N MET A 17 3.03 -11.06 -0.69
CA MET A 17 4.10 -11.08 0.32
C MET A 17 3.79 -10.19 1.49
N LEU A 18 3.35 -8.96 1.22
CA LEU A 18 3.00 -8.01 2.27
C LEU A 18 1.82 -8.50 3.09
N THR A 19 0.84 -9.12 2.43
CA THR A 19 -0.32 -9.67 3.13
C THR A 19 0.12 -10.73 4.14
N GLU A 20 0.99 -11.66 3.74
CA GLU A 20 1.47 -12.68 4.64
C GLU A 20 2.28 -12.10 5.80
N VAL A 21 3.20 -11.20 5.48
CA VAL A 21 4.06 -10.61 6.50
C VAL A 21 3.25 -9.82 7.53
N ILE A 22 2.33 -9.00 7.05
CA ILE A 22 1.52 -8.16 7.93
C ILE A 22 0.58 -9.01 8.76
N ASN A 23 -0.09 -9.98 8.15
CA ASN A 23 -1.02 -10.85 8.87
C ASN A 23 -0.33 -11.78 9.87
N SER A 24 0.99 -11.93 9.77
CA SER A 24 1.73 -12.72 10.76
C SER A 24 1.82 -12.02 12.12
N ALA A 25 1.61 -10.72 12.15
CA ALA A 25 1.60 -9.96 13.40
C ALA A 25 0.20 -10.04 14.03
N PRO A 26 0.08 -10.40 15.31
CA PRO A 26 -1.24 -10.63 15.91
C PRO A 26 -2.10 -9.37 16.07
N ASP A 27 -1.50 -8.20 16.05
CA ASP A 27 -2.21 -6.94 16.21
C ASP A 27 -2.43 -6.19 14.89
N LEU A 28 -2.12 -6.83 13.76
CA LEU A 28 -2.34 -6.25 12.44
C LEU A 28 -3.23 -7.17 11.61
N GLU A 29 -4.08 -6.56 10.79
CA GLU A 29 -4.95 -7.32 9.90
C GLU A 29 -5.00 -6.63 8.54
N VAL A 30 -4.69 -7.36 7.46
CA VAL A 30 -4.86 -6.83 6.11
C VAL A 30 -6.32 -6.93 5.74
N VAL A 31 -6.97 -5.79 5.52
CA VAL A 31 -8.39 -5.76 5.16
C VAL A 31 -8.60 -5.71 3.65
N GLY A 32 -7.54 -5.45 2.90
CA GLY A 32 -7.63 -5.44 1.44
C GLY A 32 -6.27 -5.17 0.82
N ALA A 33 -6.14 -5.51 -0.45
CA ALA A 33 -4.93 -5.26 -1.22
C ALA A 33 -5.34 -4.79 -2.62
N ALA A 34 -5.06 -3.55 -2.94
CA ALA A 34 -5.49 -2.91 -4.17
C ALA A 34 -4.35 -2.83 -5.18
N PRO A 35 -4.62 -3.17 -6.46
CA PRO A 35 -3.59 -3.10 -7.51
C PRO A 35 -3.35 -1.69 -8.03
N ASP A 36 -4.23 -0.75 -7.74
CA ASP A 36 -4.12 0.62 -8.21
C ASP A 36 -4.92 1.56 -7.30
N PRO A 37 -4.72 2.88 -7.43
CA PRO A 37 -5.39 3.85 -6.59
C PRO A 37 -6.91 3.91 -6.75
N ILE A 38 -7.43 3.53 -7.90
CA ILE A 38 -8.89 3.55 -8.12
C ILE A 38 -9.55 2.49 -7.24
N VAL A 39 -9.01 1.27 -7.25
CA VAL A 39 -9.49 0.19 -6.40
C VAL A 39 -9.24 0.53 -4.93
N ALA A 40 -8.08 1.14 -4.62
CA ALA A 40 -7.75 1.54 -3.26
C ALA A 40 -8.78 2.51 -2.70
N ARG A 41 -9.22 3.47 -3.50
CA ARG A 41 -10.22 4.43 -3.07
C ARG A 41 -11.51 3.73 -2.65
N GLU A 42 -11.95 2.77 -3.43
CA GLU A 42 -13.17 2.02 -3.11
C GLU A 42 -12.98 1.17 -1.85
N MET A 43 -11.83 0.56 -1.70
CA MET A 43 -11.54 -0.24 -0.51
C MET A 43 -11.44 0.61 0.75
N ILE A 44 -10.93 1.83 0.65
CA ILE A 44 -10.89 2.76 1.79
C ILE A 44 -12.30 3.05 2.27
N LYS A 45 -13.22 3.28 1.35
CA LYS A 45 -14.62 3.55 1.71
C LYS A 45 -15.28 2.33 2.34
N THR A 46 -15.02 1.17 1.79
CA THR A 46 -15.68 -0.07 2.22
C THR A 46 -15.12 -0.59 3.55
N HIS A 47 -13.81 -0.58 3.70
CA HIS A 47 -13.14 -1.24 4.83
C HIS A 47 -12.66 -0.29 5.92
N ASN A 48 -12.61 1.00 5.64
CA ASN A 48 -12.19 2.00 6.61
C ASN A 48 -10.88 1.62 7.33
N PRO A 49 -9.78 1.46 6.58
CA PRO A 49 -8.52 1.03 7.18
C PRO A 49 -7.93 2.08 8.09
N ASP A 50 -7.07 1.64 9.01
CA ASP A 50 -6.38 2.53 9.94
C ASP A 50 -5.06 3.04 9.37
N VAL A 51 -4.44 2.26 8.48
CA VAL A 51 -3.16 2.60 7.88
C VAL A 51 -3.09 2.02 6.47
N LEU A 52 -2.34 2.71 5.61
CA LEU A 52 -2.15 2.34 4.23
C LEU A 52 -0.68 2.04 3.97
N THR A 53 -0.37 0.96 3.23
CA THR A 53 0.95 0.82 2.63
C THR A 53 0.82 1.21 1.17
N LEU A 54 1.73 2.04 0.68
CA LEU A 54 1.62 2.61 -0.66
C LEU A 54 2.92 2.45 -1.43
N ASP A 55 2.83 1.75 -2.56
CA ASP A 55 3.92 1.69 -3.52
C ASP A 55 3.90 3.00 -4.33
N ILE A 56 4.99 3.74 -4.27
CA ILE A 56 5.07 5.03 -4.95
C ILE A 56 5.37 4.91 -6.44
N GLU A 57 5.72 3.74 -6.91
CA GLU A 57 6.08 3.53 -8.31
C GLU A 57 5.05 2.68 -9.04
N MET A 58 3.86 3.24 -9.26
CA MET A 58 2.81 2.57 -10.01
C MET A 58 2.70 3.14 -11.42
N PRO A 59 2.72 2.29 -12.47
CA PRO A 59 2.82 2.80 -13.85
C PRO A 59 1.63 3.63 -14.32
N LYS A 60 0.44 3.36 -13.81
CA LYS A 60 -0.77 4.04 -14.31
C LYS A 60 -1.11 5.30 -13.55
N MET A 61 -0.56 5.50 -12.38
CA MET A 61 -0.85 6.69 -11.58
C MET A 61 0.32 6.91 -10.65
N ASP A 62 0.70 8.17 -10.54
CA ASP A 62 1.75 8.57 -9.61
C ASP A 62 1.26 8.34 -8.18
N GLY A 63 1.99 7.50 -7.43
CA GLY A 63 1.68 7.23 -6.04
C GLY A 63 1.71 8.48 -5.18
N LEU A 64 2.59 9.44 -5.52
CA LEU A 64 2.66 10.69 -4.78
C LEU A 64 1.43 11.56 -5.03
N ASP A 65 0.88 11.54 -6.25
CA ASP A 65 -0.34 12.25 -6.56
C ASP A 65 -1.53 11.67 -5.80
N PHE A 66 -1.62 10.35 -5.76
CA PHE A 66 -2.64 9.67 -4.96
C PHE A 66 -2.53 10.05 -3.49
N LEU A 67 -1.32 10.04 -2.95
CA LEU A 67 -1.07 10.39 -1.56
C LEU A 67 -1.52 11.82 -1.25
N ALA A 68 -1.20 12.76 -2.15
CA ALA A 68 -1.60 14.15 -1.95
C ALA A 68 -3.12 14.30 -1.88
N ARG A 69 -3.84 13.58 -2.75
CA ARG A 69 -5.30 13.61 -2.75
C ARG A 69 -5.86 12.98 -1.49
N LEU A 70 -5.28 11.84 -1.07
CA LEU A 70 -5.73 11.14 0.12
C LEU A 70 -5.57 12.03 1.36
N MET A 71 -4.41 12.68 1.50
CA MET A 71 -4.14 13.54 2.65
C MET A 71 -5.08 14.73 2.71
N ARG A 72 -5.60 15.16 1.57
CA ARG A 72 -6.53 16.28 1.50
C ARG A 72 -7.96 15.86 1.82
N LEU A 73 -8.36 14.68 1.35
CA LEU A 73 -9.75 14.22 1.45
C LEU A 73 -10.01 13.36 2.68
N ARG A 74 -9.06 12.53 3.05
CA ARG A 74 -9.16 11.64 4.20
C ARG A 74 -7.77 11.36 4.75
N PRO A 75 -7.21 12.27 5.53
CA PRO A 75 -5.88 12.07 6.11
C PRO A 75 -5.82 10.78 6.93
N MET A 76 -4.73 10.01 6.74
CA MET A 76 -4.50 8.79 7.49
C MET A 76 -3.02 8.44 7.42
N PRO A 77 -2.51 7.65 8.36
CA PRO A 77 -1.13 7.20 8.31
C PRO A 77 -0.85 6.38 7.06
N VAL A 78 0.25 6.66 6.40
CA VAL A 78 0.68 5.95 5.19
C VAL A 78 2.12 5.55 5.35
N VAL A 79 2.40 4.26 5.12
CA VAL A 79 3.76 3.74 5.05
C VAL A 79 4.12 3.63 3.58
N MET A 80 5.08 4.42 3.14
CA MET A 80 5.50 4.42 1.75
C MET A 80 6.51 3.32 1.50
N ILE A 81 6.28 2.55 0.44
CA ILE A 81 7.15 1.45 0.07
C ILE A 81 7.70 1.75 -1.31
N SER A 82 9.03 1.77 -1.44
CA SER A 82 9.63 1.97 -2.74
C SER A 82 9.74 0.62 -3.46
N SER A 83 9.74 0.66 -4.80
CA SER A 83 9.87 -0.55 -5.62
C SER A 83 11.31 -1.02 -5.72
N LEU A 84 12.09 -0.89 -4.66
CA LEU A 84 13.49 -1.30 -4.66
C LEU A 84 13.65 -2.77 -5.00
N THR A 85 12.66 -3.60 -4.67
CA THR A 85 12.69 -5.01 -5.01
C THR A 85 12.59 -5.25 -6.52
N LYS A 86 12.06 -4.28 -7.27
CA LYS A 86 11.89 -4.42 -8.71
C LYS A 86 13.10 -3.96 -9.50
N ARG A 87 13.78 -2.91 -9.05
CA ARG A 87 14.93 -2.37 -9.77
C ARG A 87 15.99 -1.77 -8.88
N GLY A 88 15.66 -1.49 -7.63
CA GLY A 88 16.61 -0.92 -6.70
C GLY A 88 17.73 -1.87 -6.35
N SER A 89 17.52 -3.18 -6.50
CA SER A 89 18.54 -4.16 -6.23
C SER A 89 19.76 -3.96 -7.15
N GLU A 90 19.56 -3.56 -8.39
CA GLU A 90 20.65 -3.27 -9.30
C GLU A 90 21.44 -2.07 -8.82
N ALA A 91 20.76 -1.00 -8.46
CA ALA A 91 21.42 0.20 -7.97
C ALA A 91 22.17 -0.07 -6.67
N THR A 92 21.60 -0.91 -5.82
CA THR A 92 22.19 -1.25 -4.53
C THR A 92 23.47 -2.06 -4.69
N LEU A 93 23.54 -2.89 -5.71
CA LEU A 93 24.71 -3.74 -5.98
C LEU A 93 25.85 -3.00 -6.64
N GLN A 94 25.64 -1.80 -7.06
CA GLN A 94 26.67 -0.96 -7.64
C GLN A 94 27.38 -0.05 -6.60
#